data_8ed287c2949af8911b9994a9aab7ac30
#
_entry.id   8ed287c2949af8911b9994a9aab7ac30
#
_cell.length_a   1.000
_cell.length_b   1.000
_cell.length_c   1.000
_cell.angle_alpha   90.00
_cell.angle_beta   90.00
_cell.angle_gamma   90.00
#
_symmetry.space_group_name_H-M   'P 1'
#
loop_
_entity.id
_entity.type
_entity.pdbx_description
1 polymer ?
#
loop_
_entity_poly.entity_id
_entity_poly.type
_entity_poly.pdbx_seq_one_letter_code
_entity_poly.pdbx_strand_id
1 'polypeptide(L)'
;MALDSSLPIKVGILGAGRGGTALIDLLHQIPSIEIVGIADHDPGAPGLQRARDLQLPVFPKPTALITHQDLHILMDVTGDPGMEKTLQDYAPQDVEILSGPASRILWELVRHEAALQAELLHAEKLAGIGSFAAGIAHDINNPLQLILGLAEN
;
A
#
# COMPACT_ATOMS: atom_id res chain seq x y z
N MET A 1 16.47 22.09 -3.82
CA MET A 1 17.24 21.64 -2.64
C MET A 1 17.46 20.14 -2.82
N ALA A 2 18.68 19.66 -2.90
CA ALA A 2 18.93 18.21 -3.02
C ALA A 2 18.54 17.59 -1.67
N LEU A 3 17.57 16.64 -1.69
CA LEU A 3 17.25 15.86 -0.50
C LEU A 3 18.50 15.06 -0.09
N ASP A 4 18.92 15.21 1.14
CA ASP A 4 19.95 14.37 1.71
C ASP A 4 19.44 12.94 1.72
N SER A 5 20.05 12.07 0.93
CA SER A 5 19.61 10.67 0.72
C SER A 5 19.64 9.83 2.00
N SER A 6 20.08 10.38 3.12
CA SER A 6 20.17 9.73 4.42
C SER A 6 18.95 9.98 5.31
N LEU A 7 18.10 10.98 5.02
CA LEU A 7 16.92 11.31 5.80
C LEU A 7 15.64 10.80 5.13
N PRO A 8 14.63 10.36 5.91
CA PRO A 8 13.37 9.93 5.33
C PRO A 8 12.63 11.08 4.67
N ILE A 9 11.94 10.76 3.58
CA ILE A 9 11.02 11.69 2.91
C ILE A 9 9.75 11.81 3.76
N LYS A 10 9.44 13.02 4.20
CA LYS A 10 8.29 13.31 5.06
C LYS A 10 7.05 13.59 4.22
N VAL A 11 6.04 12.74 4.37
CA VAL A 11 4.82 12.75 3.55
C VAL A 11 3.59 13.00 4.40
N GLY A 12 2.76 13.95 3.98
CA GLY A 12 1.40 14.14 4.48
C GLY A 12 0.37 13.59 3.49
N ILE A 13 -0.72 12.98 3.98
CA ILE A 13 -1.77 12.40 3.14
C ILE A 13 -3.09 13.10 3.43
N LEU A 14 -3.67 13.74 2.42
CA LEU A 14 -5.01 14.31 2.44
C LEU A 14 -5.97 13.35 1.74
N GLY A 15 -7.02 12.96 2.47
CA GLY A 15 -7.97 11.94 2.03
C GLY A 15 -7.62 10.56 2.58
N ALA A 16 -8.50 10.04 3.42
CA ALA A 16 -8.38 8.74 4.09
C ALA A 16 -9.46 7.73 3.63
N GLY A 17 -10.00 7.92 2.44
CA GLY A 17 -10.85 6.96 1.75
C GLY A 17 -10.07 5.71 1.30
N ARG A 18 -10.60 4.95 0.35
CA ARG A 18 -9.95 3.73 -0.16
C ARG A 18 -8.54 4.00 -0.70
N GLY A 19 -8.37 5.09 -1.45
CA GLY A 19 -7.06 5.49 -2.02
C GLY A 19 -6.06 5.82 -0.94
N GLY A 20 -6.45 6.67 0.02
CA GLY A 20 -5.62 7.04 1.14
C GLY A 20 -5.24 5.86 2.02
N THR A 21 -6.17 4.93 2.30
CA THR A 21 -5.89 3.72 3.08
C THR A 21 -4.79 2.88 2.43
N ALA A 22 -4.88 2.64 1.13
CA ALA A 22 -3.86 1.85 0.43
C ALA A 22 -2.51 2.55 0.34
N LEU A 23 -2.49 3.89 0.20
CA LEU A 23 -1.25 4.66 0.27
C LEU A 23 -0.60 4.58 1.66
N ILE A 24 -1.39 4.63 2.73
CA ILE A 24 -0.90 4.45 4.10
C ILE A 24 -0.22 3.08 4.23
N ASP A 25 -0.88 2.00 3.80
CA ASP A 25 -0.35 0.65 3.90
C ASP A 25 0.94 0.46 3.09
N LEU A 26 1.03 1.06 1.90
CA LEU A 26 2.21 1.00 1.07
C LEU A 26 3.37 1.82 1.66
N LEU A 27 3.13 3.11 1.91
CA LEU A 27 4.19 4.05 2.30
C LEU A 27 4.76 3.71 3.68
N HIS A 28 3.92 3.20 4.60
CA HIS A 28 4.36 2.77 5.93
C HIS A 28 5.38 1.63 5.90
N GLN A 29 5.41 0.83 4.83
CA GLN A 29 6.35 -0.28 4.67
C GLN A 29 7.70 0.16 4.08
N ILE A 30 7.83 1.40 3.62
CA ILE A 30 9.03 1.91 2.96
C ILE A 30 9.90 2.65 3.98
N PRO A 31 11.08 2.13 4.36
CA PRO A 31 11.90 2.73 5.43
C PRO A 31 12.41 4.15 5.13
N SER A 32 12.49 4.54 3.85
CA SER A 32 12.90 5.87 3.42
C SER A 32 11.75 6.88 3.40
N ILE A 33 10.55 6.52 3.84
CA ILE A 33 9.38 7.38 3.90
C ILE A 33 8.86 7.44 5.33
N GLU A 34 8.59 8.66 5.80
CA GLU A 34 7.95 8.94 7.06
C GLU A 34 6.59 9.60 6.81
N ILE A 35 5.51 8.94 7.23
CA ILE A 35 4.17 9.54 7.19
C ILE A 35 4.03 10.44 8.41
N VAL A 36 4.10 11.75 8.20
CA VAL A 36 4.02 12.74 9.28
C VAL A 36 2.59 13.11 9.66
N GLY A 37 1.62 12.75 8.83
CA GLY A 37 0.22 12.96 9.16
C GLY A 37 -0.76 12.52 8.09
N ILE A 38 -1.97 12.23 8.55
CA ILE A 38 -3.12 11.92 7.71
C ILE A 38 -4.29 12.81 8.13
N ALA A 39 -5.02 13.36 7.16
CA ALA A 39 -6.23 14.13 7.41
C ALA A 39 -7.33 13.79 6.43
N ASP A 40 -8.57 13.82 6.91
CA ASP A 40 -9.78 13.74 6.11
C ASP A 40 -10.83 14.66 6.71
N HIS A 41 -11.77 15.12 5.88
CA HIS A 41 -12.93 15.88 6.36
C HIS A 41 -14.00 14.97 6.97
N ASP A 42 -14.03 13.69 6.60
CA ASP A 42 -14.89 12.67 7.19
C ASP A 42 -14.16 11.95 8.34
N PRO A 43 -14.55 12.20 9.61
CA PRO A 43 -13.93 11.54 10.76
C PRO A 43 -14.13 10.02 10.77
N GLY A 44 -15.08 9.49 9.99
CA GLY A 44 -15.35 8.08 9.82
C GLY A 44 -14.57 7.42 8.68
N ALA A 45 -13.73 8.15 7.97
CA ALA A 45 -12.96 7.61 6.85
C ALA A 45 -12.09 6.42 7.28
N PRO A 46 -12.09 5.31 6.51
CA PRO A 46 -11.42 4.05 6.93
C PRO A 46 -9.91 4.21 7.12
N GLY A 47 -9.26 5.05 6.34
CA GLY A 47 -7.84 5.33 6.48
C GLY A 47 -7.46 6.02 7.78
N LEU A 48 -8.37 6.79 8.40
CA LEU A 48 -8.11 7.39 9.71
C LEU A 48 -8.05 6.32 10.80
N GLN A 49 -8.91 5.29 10.73
CA GLN A 49 -8.84 4.16 11.66
C GLN A 49 -7.55 3.38 11.42
N ARG A 50 -7.22 3.10 10.16
CA ARG A 50 -5.98 2.41 9.79
C ARG A 50 -4.73 3.15 10.29
N ALA A 51 -4.71 4.47 10.17
CA ALA A 51 -3.63 5.30 10.68
C ALA A 51 -3.48 5.17 12.21
N ARG A 52 -4.58 5.18 12.95
CA ARG A 52 -4.57 4.96 14.42
C ARG A 52 -4.03 3.58 14.79
N ASP A 53 -4.43 2.53 14.07
CA ASP A 53 -3.95 1.15 14.29
C ASP A 53 -2.44 1.04 14.06
N LEU A 54 -1.90 1.82 13.14
CA LEU A 54 -0.46 1.93 12.85
C LEU A 54 0.26 2.98 13.71
N GLN A 55 -0.43 3.61 14.65
CA GLN A 55 0.09 4.68 15.52
C GLN A 55 0.62 5.90 14.74
N LEU A 56 0.07 6.16 13.55
CA LEU A 56 0.41 7.32 12.74
C LEU A 56 -0.38 8.55 13.19
N PRO A 57 0.20 9.78 13.07
CA PRO A 57 -0.48 11.01 13.43
C PRO A 57 -1.72 11.26 12.58
N VAL A 58 -2.85 11.57 13.22
CA VAL A 58 -4.11 11.93 12.56
C VAL A 58 -4.45 13.38 12.89
N PHE A 59 -4.66 14.17 11.86
CA PHE A 59 -5.03 15.58 12.00
C PHE A 59 -6.54 15.75 11.90
N PRO A 60 -7.16 16.58 12.75
CA PRO A 60 -8.61 16.73 12.79
C PRO A 60 -9.18 17.50 11.58
N LYS A 61 -8.32 18.25 10.88
CA LYS A 61 -8.68 19.05 9.70
C LYS A 61 -7.56 19.03 8.67
N PRO A 62 -7.89 18.99 7.37
CA PRO A 62 -6.90 19.08 6.29
C PRO A 62 -5.96 20.28 6.42
N THR A 63 -6.48 21.47 6.76
CA THR A 63 -5.67 22.67 6.91
C THR A 63 -4.60 22.57 7.99
N ALA A 64 -4.86 21.82 9.07
CA ALA A 64 -3.88 21.61 10.11
C ALA A 64 -2.69 20.74 9.64
N LEU A 65 -2.94 19.79 8.74
CA LEU A 65 -1.87 19.00 8.11
C LEU A 65 -1.14 19.82 7.05
N ILE A 66 -1.86 20.56 6.20
CA ILE A 66 -1.28 21.38 5.13
C ILE A 66 -0.25 22.37 5.67
N THR A 67 -0.52 22.97 6.84
CA THR A 67 0.36 23.94 7.49
C THR A 67 1.37 23.32 8.46
N HIS A 68 1.44 22.00 8.51
CA HIS A 68 2.38 21.30 9.40
C HIS A 68 3.82 21.55 8.96
N GLN A 69 4.68 21.85 9.93
CA GLN A 69 6.11 21.99 9.69
C GLN A 69 6.74 20.62 9.34
N ASP A 70 7.83 20.64 8.63
CA ASP A 70 8.58 19.44 8.25
C ASP A 70 7.92 18.53 7.18
N LEU A 71 7.01 19.04 6.38
CA LEU A 71 6.51 18.33 5.19
C LEU A 71 7.48 18.51 4.02
N HIS A 72 7.77 17.41 3.31
CA HIS A 72 8.43 17.47 2.00
C HIS A 72 7.42 17.31 0.87
N ILE A 73 6.48 16.39 1.03
CA ILE A 73 5.46 16.07 0.04
C ILE A 73 4.08 16.04 0.71
N LEU A 74 3.10 16.63 0.05
CA LEU A 74 1.70 16.54 0.43
C LEU A 74 0.91 15.84 -0.69
N MET A 75 0.34 14.69 -0.38
CA MET A 75 -0.41 13.88 -1.34
C MET A 75 -1.90 14.11 -1.16
N ASP A 76 -2.54 14.70 -2.18
CA ASP A 76 -3.99 14.87 -2.21
C ASP A 76 -4.65 13.73 -2.99
N VAL A 77 -5.35 12.88 -2.27
CA VAL A 77 -6.17 11.77 -2.78
C VAL A 77 -7.63 11.88 -2.34
N THR A 78 -8.05 13.08 -1.98
CA THR A 78 -9.44 13.35 -1.57
C THR A 78 -10.43 13.19 -2.72
N GLY A 79 -9.99 13.49 -3.96
CA GLY A 79 -10.89 13.63 -5.10
C GLY A 79 -11.84 14.82 -5.01
N ASP A 80 -11.62 15.73 -4.08
CA ASP A 80 -12.41 16.96 -3.89
C ASP A 80 -11.81 18.10 -4.72
N PRO A 81 -12.54 18.63 -5.73
CA PRO A 81 -12.07 19.78 -6.51
C PRO A 81 -11.81 21.04 -5.67
N GLY A 82 -12.47 21.16 -4.51
CA GLY A 82 -12.25 22.28 -3.59
C GLY A 82 -10.90 22.25 -2.87
N MET A 83 -10.27 21.07 -2.81
CA MET A 83 -8.98 20.90 -2.14
C MET A 83 -7.87 21.65 -2.88
N GLU A 84 -7.91 21.70 -4.20
CA GLU A 84 -6.91 22.43 -5.01
C GLU A 84 -6.80 23.89 -4.58
N LYS A 85 -7.94 24.57 -4.37
CA LYS A 85 -7.95 25.93 -3.87
C LYS A 85 -7.39 26.04 -2.45
N THR A 86 -7.75 25.11 -1.59
CA THR A 86 -7.24 25.08 -0.22
C THR A 86 -5.72 24.89 -0.19
N LEU A 87 -5.19 24.05 -1.06
CA LEU A 87 -3.75 23.86 -1.22
C LEU A 87 -3.05 25.11 -1.73
N GLN A 88 -3.63 25.79 -2.73
CA GLN A 88 -3.10 27.07 -3.24
C GLN A 88 -3.06 28.17 -2.17
N ASP A 89 -4.09 28.22 -1.30
CA ASP A 89 -4.22 29.26 -0.28
C ASP A 89 -3.34 29.00 0.95
N TYR A 90 -3.06 27.77 1.31
CA TYR A 90 -2.46 27.40 2.61
C TYR A 90 -1.16 26.60 2.53
N ALA A 91 -0.84 25.95 1.41
CA ALA A 91 0.36 25.13 1.36
C ALA A 91 1.64 25.98 1.34
N PRO A 92 2.66 25.61 2.11
CA PRO A 92 3.98 26.23 2.05
C PRO A 92 4.61 26.08 0.66
N GLN A 93 5.40 27.09 0.24
CA GLN A 93 6.01 27.09 -1.10
C GLN A 93 7.11 26.04 -1.31
N ASP A 94 7.64 25.52 -0.24
CA ASP A 94 8.71 24.51 -0.22
C ASP A 94 8.19 23.08 -0.12
N VAL A 95 6.87 22.90 -0.04
CA VAL A 95 6.23 21.57 -0.01
C VAL A 95 5.79 21.17 -1.42
N GLU A 96 6.22 20.02 -1.87
CA GLU A 96 5.74 19.45 -3.14
C GLU A 96 4.33 18.90 -2.99
N ILE A 97 3.42 19.33 -3.89
CA ILE A 97 2.03 18.89 -3.89
C ILE A 97 1.83 17.85 -4.99
N LEU A 98 1.48 16.65 -4.58
CA LEU A 98 1.06 15.58 -5.49
C LEU A 98 -0.45 15.49 -5.47
N SER A 99 -1.13 16.03 -6.50
CA SER A 99 -2.59 16.08 -6.57
C SER A 99 -3.12 15.69 -7.94
N GLY A 100 -4.43 15.51 -8.04
CA GLY A 100 -5.14 15.27 -9.30
C GLY A 100 -4.63 14.07 -10.10
N PRO A 101 -4.26 14.27 -11.39
CA PRO A 101 -3.81 13.16 -12.26
C PRO A 101 -2.58 12.43 -11.74
N ALA A 102 -1.63 13.13 -11.11
CA ALA A 102 -0.41 12.53 -10.58
C ALA A 102 -0.71 11.56 -9.42
N SER A 103 -1.55 11.96 -8.47
CA SER A 103 -2.01 11.09 -7.39
C SER A 103 -2.78 9.89 -7.92
N ARG A 104 -3.58 10.08 -8.97
CA ARG A 104 -4.32 8.99 -9.61
C ARG A 104 -3.39 7.97 -10.27
N ILE A 105 -2.36 8.42 -10.98
CA ILE A 105 -1.36 7.52 -11.58
C ILE A 105 -0.66 6.71 -10.49
N LEU A 106 -0.23 7.36 -9.41
CA LEU A 106 0.40 6.67 -8.29
C LEU A 106 -0.52 5.61 -7.68
N TRP A 107 -1.79 5.95 -7.48
CA TRP A 107 -2.79 5.02 -6.98
C TRP A 107 -2.97 3.79 -7.90
N GLU A 108 -3.04 4.00 -9.22
CA GLU A 108 -3.14 2.90 -10.19
C GLU A 108 -1.89 2.01 -10.19
N LEU A 109 -0.70 2.60 -10.04
CA LEU A 109 0.55 1.83 -9.92
C LEU A 109 0.55 0.95 -8.67
N VAL A 110 0.16 1.51 -7.53
CA VAL A 110 0.06 0.77 -6.26
C VAL A 110 -0.92 -0.40 -6.38
N ARG A 111 -2.09 -0.15 -6.96
CA ARG A 111 -3.08 -1.21 -7.21
C ARG A 111 -2.55 -2.31 -8.12
N HIS A 112 -1.83 -1.93 -9.15
CA HIS A 112 -1.28 -2.88 -10.11
C HIS A 112 -0.23 -3.77 -9.47
N GLU A 113 0.66 -3.20 -8.68
CA GLU A 113 1.67 -3.93 -7.94
C GLU A 113 1.05 -4.92 -6.94
N ALA A 114 0.05 -4.49 -6.17
CA ALA A 114 -0.66 -5.36 -5.24
C ALA A 114 -1.36 -6.54 -5.95
N ALA A 115 -1.93 -6.31 -7.13
CA ALA A 115 -2.54 -7.37 -7.94
C ALA A 115 -1.51 -8.39 -8.44
N LEU A 116 -0.36 -7.93 -8.92
CA LEU A 116 0.74 -8.81 -9.36
C LEU A 116 1.29 -9.66 -8.21
N GLN A 117 1.47 -9.08 -7.03
CA GLN A 117 1.91 -9.82 -5.85
C GLN A 117 0.90 -10.90 -5.44
N ALA A 118 -0.41 -10.61 -5.52
CA ALA A 118 -1.45 -11.59 -5.24
C ALA A 118 -1.46 -12.74 -6.25
N GLU A 119 -1.24 -12.46 -7.53
CA GLU A 119 -1.12 -13.48 -8.59
C GLU A 119 0.10 -14.38 -8.37
N LEU A 120 1.26 -13.80 -8.04
CA LEU A 120 2.47 -14.56 -7.73
C LEU A 120 2.26 -15.49 -6.55
N LEU A 121 1.68 -15.00 -5.46
CA LEU A 121 1.39 -15.82 -4.28
C LEU A 121 0.41 -16.96 -4.59
N HIS A 122 -0.57 -16.71 -5.46
CA HIS A 122 -1.50 -17.73 -5.92
C HIS A 122 -0.80 -18.81 -6.76
N ALA A 123 0.06 -18.38 -7.69
CA ALA A 123 0.85 -19.31 -8.52
C ALA A 123 1.80 -20.16 -7.68
N GLU A 124 2.47 -19.60 -6.68
CA GLU A 124 3.33 -20.34 -5.76
C GLU A 124 2.55 -21.40 -4.95
N LYS A 125 1.36 -21.05 -4.47
CA LYS A 125 0.48 -22.02 -3.78
C LYS A 125 0.06 -23.16 -4.69
N LEU A 126 -0.31 -22.89 -5.94
CA LEU A 126 -0.67 -23.94 -6.91
C LEU A 126 0.51 -24.83 -7.25
N ALA A 127 1.72 -24.26 -7.43
CA ALA A 127 2.94 -25.03 -7.67
C ALA A 127 3.27 -25.93 -6.47
N GLY A 128 3.12 -25.45 -5.25
CA GLY A 128 3.29 -26.23 -4.02
C GLY A 128 2.33 -27.42 -3.93
N ILE A 129 1.05 -27.22 -4.25
CA ILE A 129 0.03 -28.27 -4.28
C ILE A 129 0.35 -29.30 -5.38
N GLY A 130 0.77 -28.83 -6.57
CA GLY A 130 1.16 -29.72 -7.68
C GLY A 130 2.34 -30.62 -7.32
N SER A 131 3.37 -30.07 -6.68
CA SER A 131 4.53 -30.83 -6.19
C SER A 131 4.14 -31.87 -5.12
N PHE A 132 3.26 -31.49 -4.19
CA PHE A 132 2.75 -32.38 -3.16
C PHE A 132 1.92 -33.55 -3.74
N ALA A 133 1.03 -33.24 -4.69
CA ALA A 133 0.23 -34.25 -5.39
C ALA A 133 1.09 -35.21 -6.20
N ALA A 134 2.14 -34.75 -6.86
CA ALA A 134 3.09 -35.61 -7.57
C ALA A 134 3.86 -36.51 -6.62
N GLY A 135 4.26 -36.02 -5.45
CA GLY A 135 4.90 -36.82 -4.39
C GLY A 135 3.99 -37.94 -3.88
N ILE A 136 2.74 -37.64 -3.57
CA ILE A 136 1.76 -38.65 -3.13
C ILE A 136 1.51 -39.68 -4.23
N ALA A 137 1.35 -39.27 -5.49
CA ALA A 137 1.14 -40.21 -6.60
C ALA A 137 2.31 -41.17 -6.76
N HIS A 138 3.55 -40.68 -6.61
CA HIS A 138 4.75 -41.50 -6.61
C HIS A 138 4.76 -42.52 -5.45
N ASP A 139 4.43 -42.07 -4.24
CA ASP A 139 4.43 -42.89 -3.03
C ASP A 139 3.30 -43.93 -3.02
N ILE A 140 2.20 -43.70 -3.69
CA ILE A 140 1.10 -44.64 -3.89
C ILE A 140 1.45 -45.64 -5.01
N ASN A 141 2.08 -45.22 -6.09
CA ASN A 141 2.42 -46.08 -7.21
C ASN A 141 3.51 -47.12 -6.85
N ASN A 142 4.43 -46.77 -5.95
CA ASN A 142 5.50 -47.68 -5.52
C ASN A 142 4.99 -49.01 -4.89
N PRO A 143 4.10 -48.99 -3.87
CA PRO A 143 3.56 -50.22 -3.31
C PRO A 143 2.59 -50.94 -4.26
N LEU A 144 1.87 -50.21 -5.14
CA LEU A 144 1.00 -50.84 -6.16
C LEU A 144 1.78 -51.64 -7.17
N GLN A 145 2.93 -51.16 -7.64
CA GLN A 145 3.82 -51.93 -8.54
C GLN A 145 4.39 -53.17 -7.87
N LEU A 146 4.73 -53.10 -6.57
CA LEU A 146 5.16 -54.24 -5.78
C LEU A 146 4.07 -55.33 -5.66
N ILE A 147 2.83 -54.93 -5.42
CA ILE A 147 1.67 -55.84 -5.30
C ILE A 147 1.37 -56.49 -6.66
N LEU A 148 1.39 -55.72 -7.76
CA LEU A 148 1.17 -56.25 -9.10
C LEU A 148 2.26 -57.25 -9.53
N GLY A 149 3.52 -56.94 -9.25
CA GLY A 149 4.64 -57.83 -9.55
C GLY A 149 4.64 -59.13 -8.75
N LEU A 150 4.02 -59.15 -7.55
CA LEU A 150 3.83 -60.34 -6.73
C LEU A 150 2.62 -61.20 -7.18
N ALA A 151 1.66 -60.63 -7.89
CA ALA A 151 0.47 -61.33 -8.36
C ALA A 151 0.66 -62.02 -9.73
N GLU A 152 1.76 -61.74 -10.44
CA GLU A 152 2.10 -62.36 -11.75
C GLU A 152 3.08 -63.53 -11.64
N ASN A 153 3.53 -63.92 -10.40
CA ASN A 153 4.36 -65.07 -10.12
C ASN A 153 3.56 -66.14 -9.35
#